data_7852a355b16d4ec6254652e367ea9e9d
#
_entry.id   7852a355b16d4ec6254652e367ea9e9d
#
_cell.length_a   1.000
_cell.length_b   1.000
_cell.length_c   1.000
_cell.angle_alpha   90.00
_cell.angle_beta   90.00
_cell.angle_gamma   90.00
#
_symmetry.space_group_name_H-M   'P 1'
#
loop_
_entity.id
_entity.type
_entity.pdbx_description
1 polymer ?
#
loop_
_entity_poly.entity_id
_entity_poly.type
_entity_poly.pdbx_seq_one_letter_code
_entity_poly.pdbx_strand_id
1 'polypeptide(L)'
;ICLGMAASMGAFLLAAGVKGKRRALPNSEIMIHQPLGGARGQATDVAIHADWLLRTKKKMNEILAARTGQPIERVQADTERDNFMTAEDALRYGLIDEIIPPRR
;
A
#
# COMPACT_ATOMS: atom_id res chain seq x y z
N ILE A 1 7.85 -2.23 11.64
CA ILE A 1 7.08 -1.41 12.59
C ILE A 1 6.87 -0.01 12.01
N CYS A 2 5.63 0.43 11.99
CA CYS A 2 5.31 1.80 11.59
C CYS A 2 5.39 2.74 12.80
N LEU A 3 6.27 3.74 12.72
CA LEU A 3 6.48 4.78 13.73
C LEU A 3 6.11 6.13 13.12
N GLY A 4 4.85 6.51 13.16
CA GLY A 4 4.40 7.76 12.56
C GLY A 4 3.63 7.52 11.28
N MET A 5 4.28 7.52 10.12
CA MET A 5 3.59 7.32 8.85
C MET A 5 4.32 6.33 7.95
N ALA A 6 3.56 5.43 7.38
CA ALA A 6 4.01 4.58 6.27
C ALA A 6 3.12 4.87 5.07
N ALA A 7 3.67 5.50 4.06
CA ALA A 7 2.92 5.95 2.88
C ALA A 7 3.53 5.41 1.60
N SER A 8 2.70 5.19 0.59
CA SER A 8 3.15 4.74 -0.73
C SER A 8 3.94 3.43 -0.65
N MET A 9 5.19 3.46 -1.09
CA MET A 9 6.09 2.30 -1.00
C MET A 9 6.38 1.90 0.45
N GLY A 10 6.35 2.84 1.39
CA GLY A 10 6.47 2.55 2.82
C GLY A 10 5.33 1.66 3.31
N ALA A 11 4.10 1.95 2.91
CA ALA A 11 2.94 1.10 3.23
C ALA A 11 3.06 -0.27 2.58
N PHE A 12 3.54 -0.33 1.34
CA PHE A 12 3.78 -1.59 0.64
C PHE A 12 4.82 -2.45 1.37
N LEU A 13 5.94 -1.85 1.77
CA LEU A 13 6.99 -2.55 2.52
C LEU A 13 6.47 -3.06 3.87
N LEU A 14 5.65 -2.27 4.55
CA LEU A 14 5.04 -2.67 5.81
C LEU A 14 4.15 -3.90 5.61
N ALA A 15 3.28 -3.88 4.60
CA ALA A 15 2.38 -4.99 4.29
C ALA A 15 3.14 -6.24 3.83
N ALA A 16 4.31 -6.06 3.20
CA ALA A 16 5.14 -7.16 2.70
C ALA A 16 6.00 -7.81 3.78
N GLY A 17 5.99 -7.31 5.01
CA GLY A 17 6.71 -7.90 6.13
C GLY A 17 6.20 -9.31 6.48
N VAL A 18 6.91 -9.96 7.39
CA VAL A 18 6.53 -11.30 7.84
C VAL A 18 5.15 -11.25 8.49
N LYS A 19 4.23 -12.05 7.99
CA LYS A 19 2.87 -12.12 8.51
C LYS A 19 2.89 -12.53 9.99
N GLY A 20 2.13 -11.80 10.82
CA GLY A 20 2.14 -11.93 12.27
C GLY A 20 3.09 -10.97 12.97
N LYS A 21 4.00 -10.32 12.22
CA LYS A 21 5.01 -9.41 12.77
C LYS A 21 4.92 -7.99 12.22
N ARG A 22 3.90 -7.68 11.44
CA ARG A 22 3.67 -6.35 10.91
C ARG A 22 2.95 -5.51 11.97
N ARG A 23 3.58 -4.43 12.45
CA ARG A 23 3.11 -3.68 13.60
C ARG A 23 3.07 -2.18 13.35
N ALA A 24 2.24 -1.48 14.10
CA ALA A 24 2.18 -0.02 14.09
C ALA A 24 1.93 0.51 15.50
N LEU A 25 2.38 1.72 15.77
CA LEU A 25 2.05 2.45 16.98
C LEU A 25 0.61 2.97 16.88
N PRO A 26 -0.08 3.21 18.03
CA PRO A 26 -1.51 3.55 18.02
C PRO A 26 -1.88 4.79 17.21
N ASN A 27 -0.98 5.78 17.14
CA ASN A 27 -1.23 7.04 16.45
C ASN A 27 -0.56 7.10 15.07
N SER A 28 -0.09 5.97 14.57
CA SER A 28 0.51 5.90 13.23
C SER A 28 -0.55 5.99 12.14
N GLU A 29 -0.15 6.49 10.98
CA GLU A 29 -0.99 6.56 9.80
C GLU A 29 -0.38 5.73 8.68
N ILE A 30 -1.22 5.05 7.92
CA ILE A 30 -0.81 4.25 6.78
C ILE A 30 -1.59 4.73 5.56
N MET A 31 -0.90 5.03 4.46
CA MET A 31 -1.53 5.50 3.24
C MET A 31 -1.13 4.61 2.07
N ILE A 32 -2.14 4.12 1.37
CA ILE A 32 -1.95 3.33 0.16
C ILE A 32 -2.46 4.11 -1.05
N HIS A 33 -1.81 3.91 -2.18
CA HIS A 33 -2.25 4.43 -3.46
C HIS A 33 -1.60 3.63 -4.59
N GLN A 34 -2.15 3.78 -5.79
CA GLN A 34 -1.55 3.16 -6.96
C GLN A 34 -0.25 3.86 -7.35
N PRO A 35 0.65 3.19 -8.08
CA PRO A 35 1.86 3.83 -8.57
C PRO A 35 1.52 5.06 -9.42
N LEU A 36 2.20 6.15 -9.14
CA LEU A 36 2.09 7.38 -9.92
C LEU A 36 3.23 7.43 -10.93
N GLY A 37 2.93 7.95 -12.10
CA GLY A 37 3.94 8.12 -13.13
C GLY A 37 3.53 9.17 -14.12
N GLY A 38 4.55 9.80 -14.69
CA GLY A 38 4.42 10.70 -15.81
C GLY A 38 5.44 10.30 -16.86
N ALA A 39 5.11 10.50 -18.12
CA ALA A 39 6.01 10.22 -19.21
C ALA A 39 6.18 11.47 -20.07
N ARG A 40 7.42 11.72 -20.49
CA ARG A 40 7.78 12.77 -21.41
C ARG A 40 8.57 12.15 -22.56
N GLY A 41 8.46 12.74 -23.73
CA GLY A 41 9.19 12.28 -24.91
C GLY A 41 8.27 11.96 -26.05
N GLN A 42 8.74 11.10 -26.96
CA GLN A 42 7.97 10.73 -28.15
C GLN A 42 6.80 9.82 -27.76
N ALA A 43 5.75 9.83 -28.57
CA ALA A 43 4.53 9.08 -28.32
C ALA A 43 4.79 7.56 -28.08
N THR A 44 5.77 6.99 -28.79
CA THR A 44 6.15 5.58 -28.62
C THR A 44 6.70 5.31 -27.23
N ASP A 45 7.57 6.20 -26.72
CA ASP A 45 8.15 6.06 -25.39
C ASP A 45 7.09 6.27 -24.30
N VAL A 46 6.17 7.20 -24.50
CA VAL A 46 5.04 7.44 -23.59
C VAL A 46 4.16 6.18 -23.51
N ALA A 47 3.86 5.55 -24.65
CA ALA A 47 3.04 4.34 -24.69
C ALA A 47 3.73 3.16 -23.97
N ILE A 48 5.03 2.99 -24.16
CA ILE A 48 5.81 1.95 -23.49
C ILE A 48 5.81 2.17 -21.97
N HIS A 49 6.01 3.42 -21.54
CA HIS A 49 6.00 3.77 -20.12
C HIS A 49 4.63 3.56 -19.49
N ALA A 50 3.56 3.95 -20.19
CA ALA A 50 2.19 3.75 -19.70
C ALA A 50 1.86 2.26 -19.54
N ASP A 51 2.27 1.43 -20.50
CA ASP A 51 2.07 -0.02 -20.43
C ASP A 51 2.85 -0.64 -19.25
N TRP A 52 4.10 -0.23 -19.06
CA TRP A 52 4.90 -0.66 -17.91
C TRP A 52 4.24 -0.26 -16.59
N LEU A 53 3.73 0.96 -16.49
CA LEU A 53 3.06 1.46 -15.30
C LEU A 53 1.81 0.66 -14.96
N LEU A 54 1.00 0.32 -15.97
CA LEU A 54 -0.20 -0.50 -15.78
C LEU A 54 0.14 -1.92 -15.29
N ARG A 55 1.20 -2.51 -15.83
CA ARG A 55 1.67 -3.82 -15.38
C ARG A 55 2.18 -3.78 -13.95
N THR A 56 2.93 -2.74 -13.59
CA THR A 56 3.43 -2.54 -12.23
C THR A 56 2.28 -2.35 -11.25
N LYS A 57 1.29 -1.53 -11.60
CA LYS A 57 0.10 -1.31 -10.80
C LYS A 57 -0.64 -2.61 -10.52
N LYS A 58 -0.87 -3.42 -11.55
CA LYS A 58 -1.54 -4.71 -11.42
C LYS A 58 -0.78 -5.63 -10.47
N LYS A 59 0.53 -5.73 -10.64
CA LYS A 59 1.39 -6.57 -9.82
C LYS A 59 1.38 -6.13 -8.35
N MET A 60 1.48 -4.84 -8.09
CA MET A 60 1.45 -4.30 -6.73
C MET A 60 0.09 -4.54 -6.06
N ASN A 61 -1.01 -4.35 -6.78
CA ASN A 61 -2.34 -4.62 -6.26
C ASN A 61 -2.54 -6.11 -5.94
N GLU A 62 -2.02 -7.01 -6.77
CA GLU A 62 -2.06 -8.44 -6.52
C GLU A 62 -1.28 -8.81 -5.24
N ILE A 63 -0.11 -8.22 -5.05
CA ILE A 63 0.70 -8.46 -3.84
C ILE A 63 -0.02 -7.93 -2.61
N LEU A 64 -0.57 -6.71 -2.66
CA LEU A 64 -1.33 -6.14 -1.55
C LEU A 64 -2.55 -7.00 -1.21
N ALA A 65 -3.29 -7.47 -2.22
CA ALA A 65 -4.43 -8.34 -2.01
C ALA A 65 -4.03 -9.64 -1.29
N ALA A 66 -2.93 -10.25 -1.72
CA ALA A 66 -2.42 -11.47 -1.09
C ALA A 66 -1.97 -11.22 0.35
N ARG A 67 -1.31 -10.09 0.61
CA ARG A 67 -0.79 -9.76 1.95
C ARG A 67 -1.85 -9.31 2.94
N THR A 68 -2.91 -8.66 2.45
CA THR A 68 -3.99 -8.13 3.31
C THR A 68 -5.16 -9.10 3.44
N GLY A 69 -5.27 -10.08 2.56
CA GLY A 69 -6.43 -10.97 2.50
C GLY A 69 -7.66 -10.31 1.88
N GLN A 70 -7.53 -9.13 1.30
CA GLN A 70 -8.63 -8.43 0.65
C GLN A 70 -8.81 -8.88 -0.79
N PRO A 71 -10.04 -8.84 -1.33
CA PRO A 71 -10.26 -9.09 -2.75
C PRO A 71 -9.50 -8.08 -3.61
N ILE A 72 -9.00 -8.53 -4.76
CA ILE A 72 -8.21 -7.66 -5.65
C ILE A 72 -9.02 -6.43 -6.09
N GLU A 73 -10.31 -6.59 -6.32
CA GLU A 73 -11.21 -5.50 -6.73
C GLU A 73 -11.27 -4.40 -5.66
N ARG A 74 -11.27 -4.79 -4.39
CA ARG A 74 -11.28 -3.85 -3.28
C ARG A 74 -9.95 -3.10 -3.20
N VAL A 75 -8.82 -3.80 -3.35
CA VAL A 75 -7.50 -3.18 -3.35
C VAL A 75 -7.38 -2.18 -4.51
N GLN A 76 -7.86 -2.54 -5.70
CA GLN A 76 -7.86 -1.65 -6.86
C GLN A 76 -8.66 -0.38 -6.58
N ALA A 77 -9.85 -0.49 -6.01
CA ALA A 77 -10.69 0.65 -5.68
C ALA A 77 -10.06 1.51 -4.59
N ASP A 78 -9.52 0.89 -3.55
CA ASP A 78 -8.95 1.60 -2.40
C ASP A 78 -7.62 2.29 -2.71
N THR A 79 -6.88 1.83 -3.72
CA THR A 79 -5.60 2.44 -4.12
C THR A 79 -5.74 3.43 -5.27
N GLU A 80 -6.93 3.61 -5.84
CA GLU A 80 -7.16 4.52 -6.96
C GLU A 80 -6.82 5.97 -6.61
N ARG A 81 -7.03 6.34 -5.35
CA ARG A 81 -6.63 7.64 -4.79
C ARG A 81 -5.89 7.40 -3.48
N ASP A 82 -5.23 8.46 -2.98
CA ASP A 82 -4.58 8.40 -1.69
C ASP A 82 -5.59 7.99 -0.62
N ASN A 83 -5.34 6.86 0.01
CA ASN A 83 -6.21 6.30 1.02
C ASN A 83 -5.47 6.28 2.36
N PHE A 84 -5.79 7.26 3.21
CA PHE A 84 -5.19 7.39 4.54
C PHE A 84 -5.93 6.52 5.54
N MET A 85 -5.19 5.72 6.28
CA MET A 85 -5.74 4.82 7.29
C MET A 85 -5.09 5.08 8.65
N THR A 86 -5.91 5.00 9.69
CA THR A 86 -5.40 4.92 11.06
C THR A 86 -4.77 3.54 11.28
N ALA A 87 -4.08 3.37 12.41
CA ALA A 87 -3.54 2.06 12.77
C ALA A 87 -4.66 1.02 12.88
N GLU A 88 -5.80 1.38 13.47
CA GLU A 88 -6.96 0.48 13.59
C GLU A 88 -7.52 0.10 12.22
N ASP A 89 -7.65 1.08 11.31
CA ASP A 89 -8.14 0.82 9.95
C ASP A 89 -7.19 -0.12 9.20
N ALA A 90 -5.88 0.09 9.34
CA ALA A 90 -4.87 -0.76 8.71
C ALA A 90 -4.90 -2.18 9.27
N LEU A 91 -5.16 -2.32 10.56
CA LEU A 91 -5.30 -3.63 11.19
C LEU A 91 -6.51 -4.38 10.62
N ARG A 92 -7.66 -3.72 10.56
CA ARG A 92 -8.87 -4.31 9.97
C ARG A 92 -8.71 -4.65 8.50
N TYR A 93 -7.97 -3.81 7.76
CA TYR A 93 -7.71 -4.04 6.34
C TYR A 93 -6.77 -5.22 6.11
N GLY A 94 -5.86 -5.47 7.04
CA GLY A 94 -4.88 -6.55 6.93
C GLY A 94 -3.49 -6.07 6.52
N LEU A 95 -3.25 -4.76 6.51
CA LEU A 95 -1.92 -4.20 6.20
C LEU A 95 -0.93 -4.46 7.33
N ILE A 96 -1.43 -4.54 8.56
CA ILE A 96 -0.65 -4.86 9.75
C ILE A 96 -1.31 -5.98 10.54
N ASP A 97 -0.58 -6.56 11.45
CA ASP A 97 -1.04 -7.68 12.27
C ASP A 97 -1.30 -7.28 13.73
N GLU A 98 -0.65 -6.21 14.20
CA GLU A 98 -0.72 -5.81 15.60
C GLU A 98 -0.51 -4.30 15.75
N ILE A 99 -1.23 -3.72 16.70
CA ILE A 99 -0.98 -2.35 17.17
C ILE A 99 -0.23 -2.47 18.49
N ILE A 100 0.95 -1.84 18.58
CA ILE A 100 1.76 -1.87 19.79
C ILE A 100 1.09 -0.98 20.82
N PRO A 101 0.75 -1.48 22.03
CA PRO A 101 0.11 -0.68 23.05
C PRO A 101 1.01 0.47 23.51
N PRO A 102 0.43 1.60 23.93
CA PRO A 102 1.22 2.72 24.41
C PRO A 102 2.01 2.33 25.66
N ARG A 103 3.24 2.84 25.74
CA ARG A 103 4.12 2.65 26.90
C ARG A 103 3.76 3.65 27.98
N ARG A 104 3.58 3.15 29.18
CA ARG A 104 3.34 4.03 30.35
C ARG A 104 4.64 4.29 31.08
#